data_0e2ff02b0f7e6da76d9a1d8dca16ebae
#
_entry.id   0e2ff02b0f7e6da76d9a1d8dca16ebae
#
_cell.length_a   1.000
_cell.length_b   1.000
_cell.length_c   1.000
_cell.angle_alpha   90.00
_cell.angle_beta   90.00
_cell.angle_gamma   90.00
#
_symmetry.space_group_name_H-M   'P 1'
#
loop_
_entity.id
_entity.type
_entity.pdbx_description
1 polymer ?
#
loop_
_entity_poly.entity_id
_entity_poly.type
_entity_poly.pdbx_seq_one_letter_code
_entity_poly.pdbx_strand_id
1 'polypeptide(L)'
;MNILVTGANGQLGNEMRIVSQNTTDHYIFTDVNQVEGLETTFLDITDMNAIRKMVKENDVKTIVNCAAWTNVDACETDEKLAALAEKLNADAPENLAKAMKEVDGLLIQISTDYVFGKEPYNVPCNPDQKGTPTGVYGTTKLHGEQKIMATGCDYVIIRTAWLYSEFGKNFCKTMLNLTAIKPQLKVVFDQCGTPTYALDLANAIITILDKVKAAQGKDEYVGVYHFSNEGVCSWYDFTQMIARIAGHTECDIQPCYSSEYPSPVTRPAYSVLDKRTIKETFGVKVPYWVDSLEKCIANLKQK
;
A
#
# COMPACT_ATOMS: atom_id res chain seq x y z
N MET A 1 2.79 -22.38 -7.11
CA MET A 1 3.61 -21.91 -5.97
C MET A 1 2.69 -21.66 -4.78
N ASN A 2 3.14 -21.88 -3.53
CA ASN A 2 2.36 -21.53 -2.34
C ASN A 2 2.72 -20.11 -1.89
N ILE A 3 1.73 -19.24 -1.82
CA ILE A 3 1.87 -17.81 -1.53
C ILE A 3 1.08 -17.48 -0.28
N LEU A 4 1.74 -16.93 0.72
CA LEU A 4 1.10 -16.44 1.94
C LEU A 4 0.80 -14.95 1.79
N VAL A 5 -0.45 -14.54 1.97
CA VAL A 5 -0.87 -13.15 1.97
C VAL A 5 -1.24 -12.76 3.40
N THR A 6 -0.54 -11.79 3.97
CA THR A 6 -0.83 -11.26 5.31
C THR A 6 -1.63 -9.96 5.22
N GLY A 7 -2.39 -9.61 6.27
CA GLY A 7 -3.29 -8.46 6.21
C GLY A 7 -4.41 -8.66 5.18
N ALA A 8 -4.86 -9.92 5.03
CA ALA A 8 -5.74 -10.36 3.96
C ALA A 8 -7.15 -9.74 4.01
N ASN A 9 -7.56 -9.21 5.15
CA ASN A 9 -8.86 -8.56 5.33
C ASN A 9 -8.81 -7.03 5.16
N GLY A 10 -7.62 -6.49 4.87
CA GLY A 10 -7.41 -5.09 4.48
C GLY A 10 -7.80 -4.79 3.03
N GLN A 11 -7.58 -3.55 2.59
CA GLN A 11 -7.89 -3.11 1.23
C GLN A 11 -7.17 -3.97 0.18
N LEU A 12 -5.85 -4.00 0.20
CA LEU A 12 -5.05 -4.75 -0.77
C LEU A 12 -5.21 -6.25 -0.62
N GLY A 13 -5.33 -6.78 0.60
CA GLY A 13 -5.54 -8.21 0.84
C GLY A 13 -6.84 -8.73 0.21
N ASN A 14 -7.93 -7.95 0.26
CA ASN A 14 -9.18 -8.30 -0.41
C ASN A 14 -9.05 -8.24 -1.94
N GLU A 15 -8.31 -7.26 -2.48
CA GLU A 15 -8.04 -7.22 -3.92
C GLU A 15 -7.16 -8.39 -4.37
N MET A 16 -6.19 -8.81 -3.55
CA MET A 16 -5.40 -10.02 -3.80
C MET A 16 -6.28 -11.27 -3.87
N ARG A 17 -7.36 -11.38 -3.05
CA ARG A 17 -8.33 -12.49 -3.15
C ARG A 17 -9.04 -12.51 -4.50
N ILE A 18 -9.37 -11.34 -5.04
CA ILE A 18 -10.06 -11.22 -6.34
C ILE A 18 -9.11 -11.64 -7.47
N VAL A 19 -7.91 -11.06 -7.54
CA VAL A 19 -7.00 -11.32 -8.66
C VAL A 19 -6.40 -12.72 -8.62
N SER A 20 -6.21 -13.32 -7.44
CA SER A 20 -5.68 -14.67 -7.27
C SER A 20 -6.54 -15.76 -7.91
N GLN A 21 -7.84 -15.52 -8.05
CA GLN A 21 -8.78 -16.47 -8.69
C GLN A 21 -8.44 -16.73 -10.17
N ASN A 22 -7.70 -15.84 -10.80
CA ASN A 22 -7.28 -15.96 -12.20
C ASN A 22 -5.88 -16.56 -12.37
N THR A 23 -5.29 -17.11 -11.30
CA THR A 23 -3.94 -17.70 -11.28
C THR A 23 -4.00 -19.20 -10.97
N THR A 24 -2.91 -19.90 -11.23
CA THR A 24 -2.74 -21.33 -10.87
C THR A 24 -2.00 -21.53 -9.56
N ASP A 25 -1.59 -20.46 -8.90
CA ASP A 25 -0.90 -20.52 -7.62
C ASP A 25 -1.88 -20.78 -6.48
N HIS A 26 -1.38 -21.36 -5.39
CA HIS A 26 -2.15 -21.60 -4.19
C HIS A 26 -1.92 -20.46 -3.18
N TYR A 27 -2.98 -19.75 -2.82
CA TYR A 27 -2.93 -18.61 -1.90
C TYR A 27 -3.48 -18.98 -0.53
N ILE A 28 -2.74 -18.60 0.51
CA ILE A 28 -3.13 -18.72 1.92
C ILE A 28 -3.32 -17.32 2.47
N PHE A 29 -4.56 -16.96 2.77
CA PHE A 29 -4.91 -15.64 3.26
C PHE A 29 -4.92 -15.61 4.78
N THR A 30 -4.14 -14.71 5.38
CA THR A 30 -3.98 -14.62 6.84
C THR A 30 -4.20 -13.20 7.36
N ASP A 31 -4.79 -13.12 8.55
CA ASP A 31 -5.02 -11.86 9.26
C ASP A 31 -5.15 -12.16 10.77
N VAL A 32 -4.97 -11.14 11.62
CA VAL A 32 -5.29 -11.21 13.04
C VAL A 32 -6.78 -11.05 13.32
N ASN A 33 -7.51 -10.43 12.39
CA ASN A 33 -8.96 -10.25 12.47
C ASN A 33 -9.66 -11.32 11.65
N GLN A 34 -10.73 -11.91 12.22
CA GLN A 34 -11.62 -12.81 11.50
C GLN A 34 -12.80 -11.99 10.96
N VAL A 35 -13.18 -12.24 9.72
CA VAL A 35 -14.34 -11.62 9.07
C VAL A 35 -15.28 -12.74 8.61
N GLU A 36 -16.53 -12.68 9.05
CA GLU A 36 -17.54 -13.67 8.67
C GLU A 36 -17.70 -13.73 7.14
N GLY A 37 -17.75 -14.93 6.60
CA GLY A 37 -17.86 -15.19 5.16
C GLY A 37 -16.54 -15.08 4.37
N LEU A 38 -15.41 -14.73 5.01
CA LEU A 38 -14.09 -14.77 4.39
C LEU A 38 -13.24 -15.90 4.97
N GLU A 39 -12.74 -16.77 4.11
CA GLU A 39 -11.75 -17.78 4.50
C GLU A 39 -10.42 -17.08 4.83
N THR A 40 -10.09 -17.02 6.11
CA THR A 40 -8.90 -16.36 6.63
C THR A 40 -8.30 -17.20 7.74
N THR A 41 -7.04 -17.56 7.62
CA THR A 41 -6.29 -18.25 8.69
C THR A 41 -5.72 -17.20 9.65
N PHE A 42 -5.83 -17.44 10.96
CA PHE A 42 -5.25 -16.52 11.94
C PHE A 42 -3.71 -16.56 11.87
N LEU A 43 -3.10 -15.39 11.79
CA LEU A 43 -1.64 -15.23 11.91
C LEU A 43 -1.31 -13.84 12.46
N ASP A 44 -0.63 -13.82 13.61
CA ASP A 44 0.03 -12.62 14.12
C ASP A 44 1.46 -12.56 13.57
N ILE A 45 1.74 -11.60 12.69
CA ILE A 45 3.06 -11.42 12.08
C ILE A 45 4.13 -10.91 13.05
N THR A 46 3.77 -10.60 14.28
CA THR A 46 4.73 -10.29 15.35
C THR A 46 5.24 -11.54 16.07
N ASP A 47 4.59 -12.70 15.87
CA ASP A 47 5.01 -13.99 16.42
C ASP A 47 5.85 -14.78 15.39
N MET A 48 7.17 -14.74 15.59
CA MET A 48 8.14 -15.43 14.72
C MET A 48 7.91 -16.94 14.66
N ASN A 49 7.48 -17.58 15.77
CA ASN A 49 7.24 -19.02 15.79
C ASN A 49 5.98 -19.39 14.99
N ALA A 50 4.93 -18.58 15.09
CA ALA A 50 3.72 -18.74 14.28
C ALA A 50 4.02 -18.59 12.79
N ILE A 51 4.85 -17.58 12.40
CA ILE A 51 5.28 -17.38 11.01
C ILE A 51 6.05 -18.61 10.50
N ARG A 52 7.08 -19.07 11.21
CA ARG A 52 7.89 -20.23 10.83
C ARG A 52 7.05 -21.49 10.66
N LYS A 53 6.12 -21.72 11.60
CA LYS A 53 5.19 -22.84 11.53
C LYS A 53 4.33 -22.76 10.28
N MET A 54 3.70 -21.61 10.03
CA MET A 54 2.87 -21.37 8.83
C MET A 54 3.64 -21.60 7.53
N VAL A 55 4.84 -21.04 7.44
CA VAL A 55 5.72 -21.17 6.27
C VAL A 55 6.09 -22.63 6.00
N LYS A 56 6.49 -23.37 7.05
CA LYS A 56 6.94 -24.74 6.93
C LYS A 56 5.81 -25.73 6.62
N GLU A 57 4.69 -25.63 7.36
CA GLU A 57 3.57 -26.56 7.21
C GLU A 57 2.87 -26.44 5.85
N ASN A 58 2.94 -25.26 5.22
CA ASN A 58 2.31 -24.98 3.94
C ASN A 58 3.30 -24.87 2.78
N ASP A 59 4.56 -25.22 2.96
CA ASP A 59 5.62 -25.07 1.94
C ASP A 59 5.58 -23.71 1.22
N VAL A 60 5.44 -22.62 2.01
CA VAL A 60 5.34 -21.26 1.48
C VAL A 60 6.65 -20.84 0.83
N LYS A 61 6.59 -20.36 -0.42
CA LYS A 61 7.75 -19.87 -1.18
C LYS A 61 7.75 -18.35 -1.33
N THR A 62 6.62 -17.71 -1.15
CA THR A 62 6.52 -16.26 -1.22
C THR A 62 5.54 -15.76 -0.18
N ILE A 63 5.90 -14.68 0.50
CA ILE A 63 4.99 -13.89 1.34
C ILE A 63 4.69 -12.57 0.64
N VAL A 64 3.39 -12.22 0.51
CA VAL A 64 2.94 -10.89 0.13
C VAL A 64 2.42 -10.21 1.40
N ASN A 65 3.22 -9.31 1.97
CA ASN A 65 2.85 -8.62 3.19
C ASN A 65 2.03 -7.34 2.91
N CYS A 66 0.70 -7.47 3.06
CA CYS A 66 -0.24 -6.35 3.01
C CYS A 66 -0.58 -5.80 4.40
N ALA A 67 -0.10 -6.44 5.48
CA ALA A 67 -0.34 -5.99 6.85
C ALA A 67 0.55 -4.79 7.21
N ALA A 68 -0.03 -3.79 7.84
CA ALA A 68 0.68 -2.62 8.35
C ALA A 68 -0.18 -1.84 9.35
N TRP A 69 0.45 -1.11 10.24
CA TRP A 69 -0.19 0.00 10.94
C TRP A 69 -0.29 1.19 9.98
N THR A 70 -1.49 1.69 9.72
CA THR A 70 -1.73 2.75 8.74
C THR A 70 -2.44 3.99 9.30
N ASN A 71 -2.74 4.00 10.62
CA ASN A 71 -3.31 5.17 11.27
C ASN A 71 -2.20 6.20 11.56
N VAL A 72 -1.92 7.04 10.56
CA VAL A 72 -0.82 8.01 10.54
C VAL A 72 -0.94 9.01 11.70
N ASP A 73 -2.12 9.58 11.92
CA ASP A 73 -2.32 10.62 12.93
C ASP A 73 -2.24 10.06 14.35
N ALA A 74 -2.74 8.85 14.58
CA ALA A 74 -2.74 8.24 15.92
C ALA A 74 -1.34 7.90 16.42
N CYS A 75 -0.44 7.40 15.57
CA CYS A 75 0.91 7.09 16.00
C CYS A 75 1.79 8.32 16.23
N GLU A 76 1.38 9.50 15.75
CA GLU A 76 2.09 10.75 16.00
C GLU A 76 1.76 11.35 17.38
N THR A 77 0.57 11.06 17.91
CA THR A 77 0.06 11.69 19.13
C THR A 77 0.06 10.78 20.35
N ASP A 78 0.34 9.48 20.20
CA ASP A 78 0.32 8.49 21.28
C ASP A 78 1.56 7.59 21.19
N GLU A 79 2.41 7.65 22.21
CA GLU A 79 3.66 6.86 22.31
C GLU A 79 3.43 5.34 22.27
N LYS A 80 2.32 4.83 22.81
CA LYS A 80 2.00 3.40 22.79
C LYS A 80 1.64 2.98 21.36
N LEU A 81 0.91 3.82 20.64
CA LEU A 81 0.57 3.58 19.24
C LEU A 81 1.78 3.77 18.34
N ALA A 82 2.71 4.67 18.67
CA ALA A 82 4.00 4.79 17.99
C ALA A 82 4.84 3.51 18.14
N ALA A 83 4.92 2.95 19.36
CA ALA A 83 5.61 1.69 19.62
C ALA A 83 4.93 0.50 18.91
N LEU A 84 3.60 0.48 18.85
CA LEU A 84 2.86 -0.53 18.08
C LEU A 84 3.10 -0.39 16.58
N ALA A 85 3.16 0.85 16.06
CA ALA A 85 3.49 1.11 14.66
C ALA A 85 4.90 0.61 14.33
N GLU A 86 5.91 0.84 15.19
CA GLU A 86 7.27 0.30 15.00
C GLU A 86 7.23 -1.23 14.97
N LYS A 87 6.55 -1.87 15.92
CA LYS A 87 6.41 -3.33 15.97
C LYS A 87 5.79 -3.92 14.71
N LEU A 88 4.71 -3.30 14.18
CA LEU A 88 3.97 -3.81 13.03
C LEU A 88 4.60 -3.41 11.69
N ASN A 89 5.24 -2.24 11.59
CA ASN A 89 5.78 -1.73 10.35
C ASN A 89 7.29 -2.02 10.15
N ALA A 90 8.00 -2.36 11.23
CA ALA A 90 9.44 -2.61 11.19
C ALA A 90 9.81 -4.01 11.68
N ASP A 91 9.44 -4.39 12.92
CA ASP A 91 9.85 -5.68 13.49
C ASP A 91 9.14 -6.86 12.82
N ALA A 92 7.84 -6.73 12.55
CA ALA A 92 7.08 -7.80 11.91
C ALA A 92 7.52 -8.08 10.46
N PRO A 93 7.77 -7.08 9.59
CA PRO A 93 8.41 -7.30 8.29
C PRO A 93 9.79 -7.96 8.38
N GLU A 94 10.60 -7.61 9.38
CA GLU A 94 11.87 -8.29 9.65
C GLU A 94 11.68 -9.78 9.96
N ASN A 95 10.68 -10.13 10.77
CA ASN A 95 10.34 -11.52 11.09
C ASN A 95 9.93 -12.29 9.83
N LEU A 96 9.08 -11.70 8.98
CA LEU A 96 8.68 -12.29 7.70
C LEU A 96 9.88 -12.52 6.80
N ALA A 97 10.79 -11.54 6.68
CA ALA A 97 12.01 -11.64 5.89
C ALA A 97 12.95 -12.75 6.41
N LYS A 98 13.15 -12.85 7.74
CA LYS A 98 13.92 -13.92 8.36
C LYS A 98 13.35 -15.31 8.05
N ALA A 99 12.02 -15.46 8.16
CA ALA A 99 11.35 -16.71 7.84
C ALA A 99 11.51 -17.10 6.36
N MET A 100 11.42 -16.12 5.44
CA MET A 100 11.65 -16.38 4.02
C MET A 100 13.12 -16.71 3.73
N LYS A 101 14.06 -16.05 4.41
CA LYS A 101 15.49 -16.38 4.29
C LYS A 101 15.78 -17.83 4.66
N GLU A 102 15.12 -18.39 5.69
CA GLU A 102 15.30 -19.76 6.16
C GLU A 102 14.87 -20.84 5.13
N VAL A 103 14.03 -20.46 4.15
CA VAL A 103 13.48 -21.36 3.11
C VAL A 103 13.86 -20.95 1.67
N ASP A 104 14.84 -20.06 1.52
CA ASP A 104 15.23 -19.44 0.25
C ASP A 104 14.01 -18.90 -0.53
N GLY A 105 13.09 -18.26 0.19
CA GLY A 105 11.85 -17.71 -0.34
C GLY A 105 11.93 -16.20 -0.56
N LEU A 106 10.84 -15.64 -1.12
CA LEU A 106 10.70 -14.23 -1.46
C LEU A 106 9.74 -13.52 -0.49
N LEU A 107 10.09 -12.29 -0.08
CA LEU A 107 9.18 -11.36 0.57
C LEU A 107 8.80 -10.22 -0.38
N ILE A 108 7.52 -10.08 -0.72
CA ILE A 108 6.96 -8.88 -1.34
C ILE A 108 6.39 -8.02 -0.21
N GLN A 109 7.01 -6.86 0.03
CA GLN A 109 6.66 -5.94 1.12
C GLN A 109 6.01 -4.68 0.58
N ILE A 110 4.83 -4.34 1.09
CA ILE A 110 4.19 -3.06 0.76
C ILE A 110 4.71 -1.96 1.70
N SER A 111 5.25 -0.91 1.10
CA SER A 111 5.74 0.28 1.77
C SER A 111 4.97 1.54 1.32
N THR A 112 5.49 2.73 1.57
CA THR A 112 4.74 3.99 1.45
C THR A 112 5.60 5.12 0.87
N ASP A 113 4.93 6.08 0.24
CA ASP A 113 5.47 7.39 -0.14
C ASP A 113 5.86 8.25 1.06
N TYR A 114 5.33 7.99 2.27
CA TYR A 114 5.69 8.69 3.52
C TYR A 114 7.16 8.48 3.95
N VAL A 115 7.90 7.59 3.31
CA VAL A 115 9.36 7.52 3.47
C VAL A 115 10.06 8.77 2.90
N PHE A 116 9.36 9.55 2.08
CA PHE A 116 9.78 10.85 1.57
C PHE A 116 8.97 11.97 2.23
N GLY A 117 9.55 13.09 2.54
CA GLY A 117 8.82 14.19 3.17
C GLY A 117 9.53 15.54 3.07
N LYS A 118 10.77 15.54 2.55
CA LYS A 118 11.58 16.73 2.36
C LYS A 118 11.87 16.99 0.89
N GLU A 119 12.36 18.17 0.59
CA GLU A 119 12.77 18.56 -0.76
C GLU A 119 13.64 17.49 -1.48
N PRO A 120 13.57 17.46 -2.81
CA PRO A 120 12.88 18.42 -3.70
C PRO A 120 11.38 18.09 -3.89
N TYR A 121 10.54 19.15 -4.02
CA TYR A 121 9.08 19.02 -4.17
C TYR A 121 8.59 19.19 -5.63
N ASN A 122 9.49 19.10 -6.60
CA ASN A 122 9.14 19.35 -8.00
C ASN A 122 9.64 18.29 -8.98
N VAL A 123 10.14 17.18 -8.46
CA VAL A 123 10.57 16.03 -9.25
C VAL A 123 10.02 14.74 -8.63
N PRO A 124 9.64 13.74 -9.43
CA PRO A 124 9.20 12.46 -8.89
C PRO A 124 10.28 11.79 -8.04
N CYS A 125 9.87 11.23 -6.89
CA CYS A 125 10.75 10.48 -6.00
C CYS A 125 11.25 9.21 -6.68
N ASN A 126 12.56 8.99 -6.70
CA ASN A 126 13.16 7.77 -7.25
C ASN A 126 13.23 6.66 -6.19
N PRO A 127 13.23 5.37 -6.59
CA PRO A 127 13.34 4.24 -5.65
C PRO A 127 14.62 4.24 -4.83
N ASP A 128 15.74 4.70 -5.39
CA ASP A 128 17.06 4.80 -4.75
C ASP A 128 17.27 6.12 -3.97
N GLN A 129 16.31 7.05 -4.04
CA GLN A 129 16.37 8.29 -3.28
C GLN A 129 16.37 7.99 -1.79
N LYS A 130 17.29 8.65 -1.06
CA LYS A 130 17.36 8.53 0.40
C LYS A 130 16.02 8.91 1.05
N GLY A 131 15.54 8.07 1.94
CA GLY A 131 14.34 8.35 2.74
C GLY A 131 14.54 9.54 3.66
N THR A 132 13.52 10.41 3.74
CA THR A 132 13.49 11.63 4.56
C THR A 132 12.12 11.79 5.23
N PRO A 133 11.64 10.77 6.00
CA PRO A 133 10.32 10.82 6.62
C PRO A 133 10.19 12.00 7.57
N THR A 134 8.99 12.55 7.69
CA THR A 134 8.66 13.71 8.54
C THR A 134 7.73 13.36 9.70
N GLY A 135 7.33 12.09 9.85
CA GLY A 135 6.48 11.61 10.92
C GLY A 135 6.77 10.16 11.29
N VAL A 136 6.18 9.71 12.39
CA VAL A 136 6.37 8.37 12.97
C VAL A 136 6.01 7.27 11.96
N TYR A 137 4.87 7.38 11.30
CA TYR A 137 4.45 6.38 10.31
C TYR A 137 5.51 6.15 9.21
N GLY A 138 5.94 7.21 8.56
CA GLY A 138 6.97 7.12 7.50
C GLY A 138 8.29 6.57 8.02
N THR A 139 8.67 6.97 9.24
CA THR A 139 9.90 6.49 9.91
C THR A 139 9.83 4.99 10.19
N THR A 140 8.74 4.49 10.76
CA THR A 140 8.57 3.05 11.06
C THR A 140 8.54 2.20 9.80
N LYS A 141 7.91 2.69 8.71
CA LYS A 141 7.92 2.01 7.41
C LYS A 141 9.32 1.95 6.81
N LEU A 142 10.09 3.04 6.89
CA LEU A 142 11.48 3.06 6.42
C LEU A 142 12.38 2.12 7.23
N HIS A 143 12.19 2.07 8.55
CA HIS A 143 12.89 1.08 9.40
C HIS A 143 12.58 -0.35 8.95
N GLY A 144 11.34 -0.66 8.60
CA GLY A 144 10.95 -1.96 8.06
C GLY A 144 11.68 -2.31 6.78
N GLU A 145 11.77 -1.38 5.82
CA GLU A 145 12.56 -1.57 4.59
C GLU A 145 14.02 -1.90 4.92
N GLN A 146 14.65 -1.11 5.80
CA GLN A 146 16.06 -1.29 6.20
C GLN A 146 16.29 -2.63 6.89
N LYS A 147 15.39 -3.05 7.79
CA LYS A 147 15.47 -4.33 8.49
C LYS A 147 15.31 -5.50 7.52
N ILE A 148 14.37 -5.45 6.56
CA ILE A 148 14.24 -6.47 5.51
C ILE A 148 15.56 -6.62 4.74
N MET A 149 16.12 -5.53 4.24
CA MET A 149 17.38 -5.54 3.48
C MET A 149 18.53 -6.14 4.29
N ALA A 150 18.61 -5.83 5.59
CA ALA A 150 19.65 -6.33 6.48
C ALA A 150 19.59 -7.85 6.74
N THR A 151 18.43 -8.51 6.53
CA THR A 151 18.29 -9.96 6.69
C THR A 151 19.03 -10.76 5.59
N GLY A 152 19.24 -10.15 4.43
CA GLY A 152 19.73 -10.84 3.23
C GLY A 152 18.72 -11.82 2.63
N CYS A 153 17.43 -11.70 2.96
CA CYS A 153 16.33 -12.37 2.26
C CYS A 153 16.17 -11.79 0.85
N ASP A 154 15.67 -12.57 -0.09
CA ASP A 154 15.21 -12.03 -1.37
C ASP A 154 13.94 -11.24 -1.15
N TYR A 155 13.87 -10.02 -1.70
CA TYR A 155 12.75 -9.11 -1.47
C TYR A 155 12.37 -8.30 -2.71
N VAL A 156 11.09 -7.94 -2.77
CA VAL A 156 10.55 -6.88 -3.62
C VAL A 156 9.81 -5.92 -2.71
N ILE A 157 10.37 -4.74 -2.45
CA ILE A 157 9.69 -3.69 -1.67
C ILE A 157 8.97 -2.78 -2.64
N ILE A 158 7.66 -2.59 -2.45
CA ILE A 158 6.83 -1.73 -3.30
C ILE A 158 6.33 -0.55 -2.46
N ARG A 159 6.86 0.64 -2.69
CA ARG A 159 6.32 1.87 -2.11
C ARG A 159 5.10 2.30 -2.93
N THR A 160 4.01 2.58 -2.24
CA THR A 160 2.76 3.05 -2.84
C THR A 160 2.25 4.30 -2.16
N ALA A 161 1.29 4.99 -2.77
CA ALA A 161 0.73 6.24 -2.27
C ALA A 161 -0.80 6.24 -2.36
N TRP A 162 -1.49 6.86 -1.41
CA TRP A 162 -2.91 7.20 -1.47
C TRP A 162 -3.82 6.01 -1.85
N LEU A 163 -3.59 4.87 -1.19
CA LEU A 163 -4.28 3.61 -1.50
C LEU A 163 -5.78 3.71 -1.21
N TYR A 164 -6.60 3.31 -2.18
CA TYR A 164 -8.05 3.21 -2.05
C TYR A 164 -8.59 1.96 -2.74
N SER A 165 -9.74 1.49 -2.29
CA SER A 165 -10.50 0.39 -2.89
C SER A 165 -11.96 0.41 -2.43
N GLU A 166 -12.75 -0.54 -2.90
CA GLU A 166 -14.12 -0.83 -2.43
C GLU A 166 -14.12 -1.33 -0.98
N PHE A 167 -12.99 -1.88 -0.52
CA PHE A 167 -12.84 -2.47 0.81
C PHE A 167 -12.26 -1.48 1.82
N GLY A 168 -12.52 -1.76 3.10
CA GLY A 168 -11.97 -0.99 4.20
C GLY A 168 -12.43 0.48 4.22
N LYS A 169 -11.76 1.29 5.04
CA LYS A 169 -11.93 2.75 5.10
C LYS A 169 -10.84 3.42 4.31
N ASN A 170 -11.16 4.40 3.48
CA ASN A 170 -10.19 5.16 2.68
C ASN A 170 -10.75 6.54 2.31
N PHE A 171 -9.87 7.39 1.78
CA PHE A 171 -10.21 8.76 1.41
C PHE A 171 -11.30 8.81 0.33
N CYS A 172 -11.25 7.96 -0.69
CA CYS A 172 -12.24 7.94 -1.76
C CYS A 172 -13.65 7.71 -1.22
N LYS A 173 -13.85 6.68 -0.38
CA LYS A 173 -15.15 6.38 0.25
C LYS A 173 -15.60 7.49 1.20
N THR A 174 -14.65 8.10 1.92
CA THR A 174 -14.96 9.24 2.79
C THR A 174 -15.47 10.42 1.97
N MET A 175 -14.81 10.78 0.87
CA MET A 175 -15.22 11.89 0.02
C MET A 175 -16.53 11.59 -0.73
N LEU A 176 -16.74 10.35 -1.20
CA LEU A 176 -18.02 9.92 -1.75
C LEU A 176 -19.18 10.21 -0.79
N ASN A 177 -19.03 9.84 0.48
CA ASN A 177 -20.05 10.07 1.48
C ASN A 177 -20.23 11.56 1.80
N LEU A 178 -19.12 12.29 1.98
CA LEU A 178 -19.18 13.70 2.36
C LEU A 178 -19.75 14.58 1.24
N THR A 179 -19.35 14.35 0.00
CA THR A 179 -19.86 15.12 -1.16
C THR A 179 -21.34 14.87 -1.45
N ALA A 180 -21.88 13.73 -1.01
CA ALA A 180 -23.30 13.42 -1.14
C ALA A 180 -24.19 14.17 -0.12
N ILE A 181 -23.64 14.53 1.06
CA ILE A 181 -24.46 15.04 2.18
C ILE A 181 -24.08 16.45 2.65
N LYS A 182 -22.88 16.93 2.33
CA LYS A 182 -22.42 18.26 2.76
C LYS A 182 -22.66 19.30 1.68
N PRO A 183 -23.18 20.49 2.03
CA PRO A 183 -23.31 21.58 1.06
C PRO A 183 -21.97 22.19 0.66
N GLN A 184 -20.95 22.07 1.52
CA GLN A 184 -19.63 22.61 1.28
C GLN A 184 -18.55 21.75 1.95
N LEU A 185 -17.39 21.61 1.28
CA LEU A 185 -16.17 21.00 1.80
C LEU A 185 -14.96 21.88 1.48
N LYS A 186 -13.97 21.93 2.40
CA LYS A 186 -12.63 22.44 2.12
C LYS A 186 -11.65 21.27 2.05
N VAL A 187 -10.87 21.21 0.99
CA VAL A 187 -9.94 20.11 0.74
C VAL A 187 -8.56 20.65 0.37
N VAL A 188 -7.53 20.06 0.96
CA VAL A 188 -6.14 20.46 0.77
C VAL A 188 -5.72 20.31 -0.70
N PHE A 189 -5.09 21.37 -1.27
CA PHE A 189 -4.65 21.38 -2.67
C PHE A 189 -3.13 21.52 -2.84
N ASP A 190 -2.38 21.86 -1.78
CA ASP A 190 -0.93 22.04 -1.78
C ASP A 190 -0.15 20.77 -1.39
N GLN A 191 -0.84 19.61 -1.36
CA GLN A 191 -0.22 18.29 -1.28
C GLN A 191 -0.47 17.54 -2.59
N CYS A 192 0.59 17.23 -3.32
CA CYS A 192 0.55 16.58 -4.62
C CYS A 192 1.09 15.15 -4.55
N GLY A 193 0.36 14.22 -5.13
CA GLY A 193 0.70 12.81 -5.20
C GLY A 193 -0.06 12.12 -6.32
N THR A 194 -0.19 10.81 -6.22
CA THR A 194 -1.02 10.03 -7.14
C THR A 194 -1.83 9.00 -6.38
N PRO A 195 -3.16 8.96 -6.54
CA PRO A 195 -3.98 7.89 -5.96
C PRO A 195 -3.58 6.52 -6.52
N THR A 196 -3.68 5.50 -5.70
CA THR A 196 -3.44 4.11 -6.09
C THR A 196 -4.70 3.27 -5.84
N TYR A 197 -5.28 2.75 -6.90
CA TYR A 197 -6.35 1.76 -6.79
C TYR A 197 -5.75 0.41 -6.40
N ALA A 198 -6.19 -0.15 -5.28
CA ALA A 198 -5.61 -1.37 -4.72
C ALA A 198 -5.74 -2.59 -5.66
N LEU A 199 -6.79 -2.64 -6.49
CA LEU A 199 -6.92 -3.67 -7.52
C LEU A 199 -5.81 -3.59 -8.59
N ASP A 200 -5.39 -2.38 -8.97
CA ASP A 200 -4.29 -2.22 -9.93
C ASP A 200 -2.95 -2.62 -9.31
N LEU A 201 -2.73 -2.28 -8.03
CA LEU A 201 -1.56 -2.75 -7.29
C LEU A 201 -1.57 -4.28 -7.13
N ALA A 202 -2.73 -4.89 -6.85
CA ALA A 202 -2.85 -6.34 -6.78
C ALA A 202 -2.52 -7.02 -8.13
N ASN A 203 -3.00 -6.48 -9.25
CA ASN A 203 -2.64 -6.97 -10.58
C ASN A 203 -1.14 -6.80 -10.88
N ALA A 204 -0.53 -5.70 -10.43
CA ALA A 204 0.92 -5.50 -10.54
C ALA A 204 1.68 -6.56 -9.75
N ILE A 205 1.24 -6.90 -8.53
CA ILE A 205 1.82 -7.97 -7.71
C ILE A 205 1.74 -9.32 -8.42
N ILE A 206 0.61 -9.66 -9.06
CA ILE A 206 0.52 -10.90 -9.87
C ILE A 206 1.55 -10.89 -11.00
N THR A 207 1.67 -9.77 -11.73
CA THR A 207 2.67 -9.62 -12.80
C THR A 207 4.09 -9.80 -12.28
N ILE A 208 4.41 -9.26 -11.09
CA ILE A 208 5.70 -9.42 -10.41
C ILE A 208 5.93 -10.90 -10.08
N LEU A 209 4.95 -11.57 -9.47
CA LEU A 209 5.02 -13.00 -9.12
C LEU A 209 5.31 -13.87 -10.36
N ASP A 210 4.64 -13.61 -11.48
CA ASP A 210 4.87 -14.34 -12.73
C ASP A 210 6.27 -14.09 -13.29
N LYS A 211 6.76 -12.85 -13.22
CA LYS A 211 8.11 -12.51 -13.66
C LYS A 211 9.18 -13.17 -12.78
N VAL A 212 8.99 -13.18 -11.47
CA VAL A 212 9.90 -13.84 -10.50
C VAL A 212 9.97 -15.35 -10.75
N LYS A 213 8.85 -16.01 -11.03
CA LYS A 213 8.83 -17.43 -11.38
C LYS A 213 9.63 -17.75 -12.65
N ALA A 214 9.68 -16.81 -13.59
CA ALA A 214 10.40 -16.95 -14.86
C ALA A 214 11.87 -16.50 -14.80
N ALA A 215 12.30 -15.82 -13.73
CA ALA A 215 13.63 -15.25 -13.60
C ALA A 215 14.70 -16.34 -13.49
N GLN A 216 15.89 -16.07 -14.07
CA GLN A 216 17.06 -16.95 -14.01
C GLN A 216 17.87 -16.76 -12.71
N GLY A 217 17.71 -15.59 -12.07
CA GLY A 217 18.40 -15.24 -10.83
C GLY A 217 17.74 -14.06 -10.12
N LYS A 218 18.04 -13.94 -8.83
CA LYS A 218 17.45 -12.90 -7.96
C LYS A 218 17.85 -11.48 -8.33
N ASP A 219 19.00 -11.29 -8.94
CA ASP A 219 19.48 -9.97 -9.38
C ASP A 219 18.56 -9.34 -10.43
N GLU A 220 17.67 -10.13 -11.05
CA GLU A 220 16.68 -9.63 -11.99
C GLU A 220 15.48 -8.94 -11.32
N TYR A 221 15.24 -9.17 -10.01
CA TYR A 221 14.03 -8.67 -9.35
C TYR A 221 14.21 -8.15 -7.92
N VAL A 222 15.28 -8.52 -7.22
CA VAL A 222 15.49 -8.03 -5.84
C VAL A 222 15.73 -6.53 -5.82
N GLY A 223 14.88 -5.78 -5.11
CA GLY A 223 15.02 -4.33 -5.06
C GLY A 223 13.82 -3.59 -4.44
N VAL A 224 13.95 -2.26 -4.46
CA VAL A 224 12.90 -1.32 -4.08
C VAL A 224 12.28 -0.74 -5.34
N TYR A 225 10.95 -0.71 -5.38
CA TYR A 225 10.17 -0.26 -6.52
C TYR A 225 9.07 0.67 -6.08
N HIS A 226 8.55 1.44 -7.01
CA HIS A 226 7.42 2.32 -6.79
C HIS A 226 6.22 1.91 -7.62
N PHE A 227 5.03 1.92 -7.02
CA PHE A 227 3.78 1.76 -7.73
C PHE A 227 2.73 2.73 -7.22
N SER A 228 2.18 3.53 -8.10
CA SER A 228 0.90 4.25 -7.99
C SER A 228 0.29 4.31 -9.37
N ASN A 229 -0.99 4.69 -9.52
CA ASN A 229 -1.53 4.92 -10.85
C ASN A 229 -0.77 6.04 -11.58
N GLU A 230 -0.92 6.20 -12.89
CA GLU A 230 -0.31 7.30 -13.64
C GLU A 230 -1.03 8.62 -13.40
N GLY A 231 -0.32 9.71 -13.58
CA GLY A 231 -0.81 11.07 -13.39
C GLY A 231 -0.39 11.68 -12.05
N VAL A 232 -0.79 12.91 -11.84
CA VAL A 232 -0.53 13.69 -10.62
C VAL A 232 -1.77 14.49 -10.30
N CYS A 233 -2.15 14.56 -9.03
CA CYS A 233 -3.23 15.41 -8.56
C CYS A 233 -3.01 15.84 -7.10
N SER A 234 -3.77 16.84 -6.64
CA SER A 234 -3.93 17.16 -5.22
C SER A 234 -5.08 16.35 -4.61
N TRP A 235 -5.22 16.38 -3.27
CA TRP A 235 -6.40 15.84 -2.61
C TRP A 235 -7.69 16.57 -3.05
N TYR A 236 -7.59 17.87 -3.34
CA TYR A 236 -8.67 18.67 -3.90
C TYR A 236 -9.10 18.14 -5.27
N ASP A 237 -8.15 17.94 -6.20
CA ASP A 237 -8.46 17.41 -7.54
C ASP A 237 -9.06 16.02 -7.47
N PHE A 238 -8.53 15.18 -6.57
CA PHE A 238 -9.06 13.83 -6.35
C PHE A 238 -10.50 13.88 -5.86
N THR A 239 -10.82 14.78 -4.89
CA THR A 239 -12.19 14.97 -4.39
C THR A 239 -13.13 15.50 -5.46
N GLN A 240 -12.70 16.48 -6.27
CA GLN A 240 -13.47 17.01 -7.40
C GLN A 240 -13.85 15.89 -8.38
N MET A 241 -12.90 15.02 -8.71
CA MET A 241 -13.14 13.93 -9.64
C MET A 241 -14.04 12.85 -9.03
N ILE A 242 -13.89 12.52 -7.75
CA ILE A 242 -14.81 11.62 -7.02
C ILE A 242 -16.24 12.13 -7.10
N ALA A 243 -16.47 13.40 -6.77
CA ALA A 243 -17.80 14.01 -6.81
C ALA A 243 -18.38 13.99 -8.23
N ARG A 244 -17.58 14.36 -9.23
CA ARG A 244 -17.97 14.38 -10.66
C ARG A 244 -18.40 13.01 -11.15
N ILE A 245 -17.62 11.96 -10.90
CA ILE A 245 -17.93 10.57 -11.34
C ILE A 245 -19.15 10.03 -10.60
N ALA A 246 -19.32 10.41 -9.32
CA ALA A 246 -20.47 10.02 -8.53
C ALA A 246 -21.76 10.74 -8.93
N GLY A 247 -21.67 11.88 -9.62
CA GLY A 247 -22.80 12.75 -9.98
C GLY A 247 -23.23 13.67 -8.82
N HIS A 248 -22.36 13.97 -7.87
CA HIS A 248 -22.63 14.86 -6.73
C HIS A 248 -22.33 16.31 -7.14
N THR A 249 -23.36 17.04 -7.60
CA THR A 249 -23.24 18.40 -8.14
C THR A 249 -23.52 19.51 -7.13
N GLU A 250 -24.14 19.16 -5.99
CA GLU A 250 -24.63 20.15 -5.03
C GLU A 250 -23.60 20.57 -3.97
N CYS A 251 -22.52 19.81 -3.84
CA CYS A 251 -21.47 20.10 -2.87
C CYS A 251 -20.46 21.11 -3.43
N ASP A 252 -20.34 22.28 -2.79
CA ASP A 252 -19.32 23.28 -3.10
C ASP A 252 -17.97 22.82 -2.52
N ILE A 253 -17.08 22.28 -3.39
CA ILE A 253 -15.77 21.79 -2.98
C ILE A 253 -14.74 22.90 -3.22
N GLN A 254 -14.19 23.45 -2.13
CA GLN A 254 -13.22 24.54 -2.17
C GLN A 254 -11.82 24.08 -1.82
N PRO A 255 -10.77 24.60 -2.49
CA PRO A 255 -9.39 24.33 -2.11
C PRO A 255 -9.02 25.06 -0.81
N CYS A 256 -8.14 24.46 0.00
CA CYS A 256 -7.50 25.12 1.14
C CYS A 256 -6.01 24.71 1.22
N TYR A 257 -5.22 25.53 1.91
CA TYR A 257 -3.82 25.18 2.19
C TYR A 257 -3.75 24.17 3.36
N SER A 258 -2.67 23.39 3.41
CA SER A 258 -2.37 22.52 4.54
C SER A 258 -2.32 23.28 5.87
N SER A 259 -1.87 24.54 5.85
CA SER A 259 -1.85 25.43 7.02
C SER A 259 -3.21 25.78 7.58
N GLU A 260 -4.28 25.67 6.77
CA GLU A 260 -5.67 25.90 7.16
C GLU A 260 -6.36 24.63 7.68
N TYR A 261 -5.70 23.46 7.53
CA TYR A 261 -6.23 22.16 7.93
C TYR A 261 -5.39 21.57 9.06
N PRO A 262 -5.84 21.64 10.32
CA PRO A 262 -5.06 21.12 11.46
C PRO A 262 -4.77 19.62 11.30
N SER A 263 -3.49 19.26 11.35
CA SER A 263 -3.03 17.87 11.33
C SER A 263 -1.89 17.71 12.31
N PRO A 264 -1.85 16.63 13.12
CA PRO A 264 -0.70 16.36 14.01
C PRO A 264 0.56 15.96 13.23
N VAL A 265 0.41 15.63 11.95
CA VAL A 265 1.50 15.15 11.08
C VAL A 265 1.79 16.16 9.99
N THR A 266 3.06 16.44 9.75
CA THR A 266 3.51 17.11 8.52
C THR A 266 3.49 16.10 7.37
N ARG A 267 2.43 16.15 6.56
CA ARG A 267 2.29 15.27 5.39
C ARG A 267 3.20 15.72 4.26
N PRO A 268 3.72 14.79 3.42
CA PRO A 268 4.52 15.17 2.26
C PRO A 268 3.79 16.16 1.35
N ALA A 269 4.42 17.30 1.05
CA ALA A 269 3.86 18.27 0.10
C ALA A 269 3.89 17.74 -1.33
N TYR A 270 4.86 16.86 -1.65
CA TYR A 270 5.01 16.23 -2.95
C TYR A 270 5.48 14.78 -2.77
N SER A 271 4.66 13.82 -3.17
CA SER A 271 4.96 12.39 -3.04
C SER A 271 4.70 11.61 -4.34
N VAL A 272 4.88 12.28 -5.49
CA VAL A 272 4.79 11.63 -6.79
C VAL A 272 5.92 10.63 -6.94
N LEU A 273 5.58 9.37 -7.21
CA LEU A 273 6.53 8.27 -7.30
C LEU A 273 6.97 8.01 -8.75
N ASP A 274 8.27 7.88 -9.00
CA ASP A 274 8.79 7.41 -10.29
C ASP A 274 8.58 5.90 -10.42
N LYS A 275 7.84 5.49 -11.45
CA LYS A 275 7.43 4.11 -11.72
C LYS A 275 8.19 3.45 -12.88
N ARG A 276 9.24 4.08 -13.40
CA ARG A 276 9.98 3.55 -14.56
C ARG A 276 10.57 2.18 -14.24
N THR A 277 11.26 2.05 -13.11
CA THR A 277 11.95 0.82 -12.74
C THR A 277 11.02 -0.39 -12.65
N ILE A 278 9.83 -0.25 -12.02
CA ILE A 278 8.87 -1.38 -11.92
C ILE A 278 8.33 -1.79 -13.29
N LYS A 279 8.12 -0.82 -14.21
CA LYS A 279 7.70 -1.09 -15.58
C LYS A 279 8.76 -1.81 -16.39
N GLU A 280 10.01 -1.35 -16.30
CA GLU A 280 11.15 -1.92 -17.03
C GLU A 280 11.51 -3.31 -16.54
N THR A 281 11.53 -3.51 -15.21
CA THR A 281 11.90 -4.80 -14.60
C THR A 281 10.83 -5.88 -14.81
N PHE A 282 9.57 -5.53 -14.56
CA PHE A 282 8.50 -6.55 -14.51
C PHE A 282 7.51 -6.47 -15.69
N GLY A 283 7.57 -5.43 -16.51
CA GLY A 283 6.58 -5.22 -17.58
C GLY A 283 5.20 -4.79 -17.05
N VAL A 284 5.12 -4.26 -15.82
CA VAL A 284 3.88 -3.83 -15.18
C VAL A 284 3.23 -2.72 -16.01
N LYS A 285 1.94 -2.87 -16.30
CA LYS A 285 1.10 -1.80 -16.89
C LYS A 285 0.49 -0.99 -15.75
N VAL A 286 0.64 0.33 -15.84
CA VAL A 286 0.12 1.26 -14.83
C VAL A 286 -1.01 2.07 -15.46
N PRO A 287 -2.28 1.87 -15.04
CA PRO A 287 -3.41 2.65 -15.54
C PRO A 287 -3.36 4.12 -15.09
N TYR A 288 -4.04 5.01 -15.82
CA TYR A 288 -4.24 6.39 -15.41
C TYR A 288 -5.22 6.45 -14.24
N TRP A 289 -4.95 7.31 -13.26
CA TRP A 289 -5.67 7.32 -11.98
C TRP A 289 -7.18 7.60 -12.11
N VAL A 290 -7.60 8.40 -13.11
CA VAL A 290 -9.02 8.69 -13.33
C VAL A 290 -9.77 7.45 -13.81
N ASP A 291 -9.19 6.68 -14.74
CA ASP A 291 -9.81 5.45 -15.26
C ASP A 291 -9.99 4.42 -14.14
N SER A 292 -8.99 4.32 -13.26
CA SER A 292 -9.03 3.46 -12.08
C SER A 292 -10.07 3.91 -11.05
N LEU A 293 -10.22 5.21 -10.86
CA LEU A 293 -11.24 5.79 -9.97
C LEU A 293 -12.66 5.52 -10.50
N GLU A 294 -12.88 5.70 -11.81
CA GLU A 294 -14.16 5.37 -12.45
C GLU A 294 -14.55 3.92 -12.22
N LYS A 295 -13.58 3.01 -12.39
CA LYS A 295 -13.79 1.57 -12.16
C LYS A 295 -14.14 1.27 -10.69
N CYS A 296 -13.39 1.84 -9.73
CA CYS A 296 -13.67 1.65 -8.31
C CYS A 296 -15.06 2.16 -7.93
N ILE A 297 -15.44 3.37 -8.38
CA ILE A 297 -16.76 3.94 -8.08
C ILE A 297 -17.89 3.10 -8.74
N ALA A 298 -17.68 2.60 -9.95
CA ALA A 298 -18.63 1.69 -10.59
C ALA A 298 -18.83 0.39 -9.80
N ASN A 299 -17.74 -0.22 -9.32
CA ASN A 299 -17.78 -1.42 -8.48
C ASN A 299 -18.49 -1.17 -7.14
N LEU A 300 -18.29 0.01 -6.52
CA LEU A 300 -18.98 0.40 -5.28
C LEU A 300 -20.50 0.50 -5.46
N LYS A 301 -20.98 0.90 -6.63
CA LYS A 301 -22.43 1.00 -6.94
C LYS A 301 -23.09 -0.36 -7.17
N GLN A 302 -22.31 -1.43 -7.39
CA GLN A 302 -22.81 -2.78 -7.63
C GLN A 302 -22.90 -3.63 -6.35
N LYS A 303 -22.28 -3.17 -5.25
CA LYS A 303 -22.33 -3.80 -3.92
C LYS A 303 -23.47 -3.22 -3.08
#